data_b8ab2552e650be4bc60f80f4da1993b1
#
_entry.id   b8ab2552e650be4bc60f80f4da1993b1
#
_cell.length_a   1.000
_cell.length_b   1.000
_cell.length_c   1.000
_cell.angle_alpha   90.00
_cell.angle_beta   90.00
_cell.angle_gamma   90.00
#
_symmetry.space_group_name_H-M   'P 1'
#
loop_
_entity.id
_entity.type
_entity.pdbx_description
1 polymer ?
#
loop_
_entity_poly.entity_id
_entity_poly.type
_entity_poly.pdbx_seq_one_letter_code
_entity_poly.pdbx_strand_id
1 'polypeptide(L)'
;MSSKGIQALCMGGLMVLVSVWPFHAAAEGGCPPGMYPIGGQGVQGCAPIPGASGASSQQLPAPPPRPTGRWHKTWGAMAIGRGGDTGVSKGKDSKREAEKVALAQCATWGADDCKVMLAYENQCAAIATPKASNTGSSFAGGPTVQSASDTAMKSCTKE
;
A
#
# COMPACT_ATOMS: atom_id res chain seq x y z
N MET A 1 28.84 -40.91 -38.05
CA MET A 1 30.31 -40.76 -38.13
C MET A 1 30.68 -39.90 -36.95
N SER A 2 31.10 -40.52 -35.83
CA SER A 2 32.49 -40.71 -35.41
C SER A 2 33.18 -39.38 -35.17
N SER A 3 33.65 -39.00 -33.98
CA SER A 3 34.65 -39.63 -33.10
C SER A 3 34.84 -38.67 -31.91
N LYS A 4 34.72 -39.09 -30.64
CA LYS A 4 35.81 -39.46 -29.71
C LYS A 4 36.93 -38.43 -29.48
N GLY A 5 37.16 -38.16 -28.18
CA GLY A 5 38.34 -37.56 -27.56
C GLY A 5 37.97 -36.96 -26.18
N ILE A 6 37.94 -37.59 -25.16
CA ILE A 6 38.78 -38.18 -24.08
C ILE A 6 40.13 -37.49 -23.94
N GLN A 7 40.29 -36.94 -22.74
CA GLN A 7 41.46 -36.93 -21.82
C GLN A 7 41.48 -35.59 -21.06
N ALA A 8 41.53 -35.52 -19.85
CA ALA A 8 42.13 -36.16 -18.68
C ALA A 8 42.83 -35.11 -17.81
N LEU A 9 42.56 -35.19 -16.54
CA LEU A 9 43.38 -34.83 -15.39
C LEU A 9 44.16 -33.51 -15.36
N CYS A 10 43.79 -32.65 -14.43
CA CYS A 10 44.77 -32.11 -13.48
C CYS A 10 44.13 -31.87 -12.12
N MET A 11 44.58 -32.63 -11.17
CA MET A 11 44.47 -32.41 -9.74
C MET A 11 45.08 -31.04 -9.38
N GLY A 12 44.36 -30.26 -8.64
CA GLY A 12 44.86 -29.05 -8.02
C GLY A 12 43.95 -28.73 -6.86
N GLY A 13 44.26 -29.32 -5.68
CA GLY A 13 43.60 -29.03 -4.45
C GLY A 13 43.79 -27.57 -4.05
N LEU A 14 42.78 -26.78 -4.16
CA LEU A 14 42.71 -25.49 -3.48
C LEU A 14 41.75 -25.65 -2.28
N MET A 15 42.36 -25.91 -1.13
CA MET A 15 41.70 -25.92 0.16
C MET A 15 41.20 -24.48 0.45
N VAL A 16 39.98 -24.19 0.09
CA VAL A 16 39.31 -22.95 0.49
C VAL A 16 38.95 -23.10 1.94
N LEU A 17 39.77 -22.51 2.81
CA LEU A 17 39.43 -22.26 4.21
C LEU A 17 38.23 -21.32 4.23
N VAL A 18 37.03 -21.89 4.34
CA VAL A 18 35.82 -21.16 4.63
C VAL A 18 35.91 -20.71 6.08
N SER A 19 36.33 -19.47 6.28
CA SER A 19 36.26 -18.80 7.58
C SER A 19 34.77 -18.65 7.91
N VAL A 20 34.27 -19.58 8.73
CA VAL A 20 32.95 -19.46 9.35
C VAL A 20 33.08 -18.34 10.39
N TRP A 21 32.71 -17.12 10.00
CA TRP A 21 32.47 -16.08 10.96
C TRP A 21 31.18 -16.44 11.71
N PRO A 22 31.26 -16.54 13.05
CA PRO A 22 30.05 -16.71 13.83
C PRO A 22 29.25 -15.42 13.71
N PHE A 23 28.21 -15.45 12.88
CA PHE A 23 27.15 -14.46 12.98
C PHE A 23 26.50 -14.67 14.34
N HIS A 24 26.86 -13.84 15.29
CA HIS A 24 26.09 -13.72 16.52
C HIS A 24 24.75 -13.13 16.10
N ALA A 25 23.76 -13.99 15.91
CA ALA A 25 22.37 -13.59 15.82
C ALA A 25 21.98 -13.07 17.22
N ALA A 26 22.16 -11.77 17.44
CA ALA A 26 21.55 -11.06 18.56
C ALA A 26 20.04 -10.89 18.25
N ALA A 27 19.33 -12.02 18.23
CA ALA A 27 17.89 -12.07 17.96
C ALA A 27 17.09 -12.39 19.23
N GLU A 28 17.60 -12.00 20.36
CA GLU A 28 16.85 -12.11 21.60
C GLU A 28 16.86 -10.72 22.21
N GLY A 29 15.76 -10.00 22.06
CA GLY A 29 15.55 -8.65 22.57
C GLY A 29 15.69 -8.58 24.08
N GLY A 30 16.92 -8.67 24.55
CA GLY A 30 17.26 -8.40 25.93
C GLY A 30 17.20 -6.90 26.17
N CYS A 31 16.51 -6.49 27.22
CA CYS A 31 16.56 -5.09 27.64
C CYS A 31 17.97 -4.72 28.13
N PRO A 32 18.40 -3.45 27.95
CA PRO A 32 19.65 -2.95 28.51
C PRO A 32 19.77 -3.17 30.02
N PRO A 33 20.97 -3.24 30.57
CA PRO A 33 21.17 -3.38 32.01
C PRO A 33 20.37 -2.32 32.79
N GLY A 34 19.60 -2.75 33.79
CA GLY A 34 18.73 -1.86 34.58
C GLY A 34 17.31 -1.72 34.07
N MET A 35 16.95 -2.44 33.03
CA MET A 35 15.58 -2.48 32.49
C MET A 35 15.03 -3.91 32.44
N TYR A 36 13.69 -4.07 32.50
CA TYR A 36 13.01 -5.36 32.33
C TYR A 36 12.03 -5.28 31.16
N PRO A 37 11.79 -6.40 30.47
CA PRO A 37 10.88 -6.43 29.34
C PRO A 37 9.42 -6.23 29.79
N ILE A 38 8.71 -5.33 29.10
CA ILE A 38 7.29 -5.10 29.24
C ILE A 38 6.62 -5.27 27.87
N GLY A 39 5.52 -6.00 27.84
CA GLY A 39 4.72 -6.18 26.61
C GLY A 39 4.26 -7.63 26.46
N GLY A 40 3.18 -7.79 25.69
CA GLY A 40 2.62 -9.08 25.26
C GLY A 40 3.00 -9.40 23.81
N GLN A 41 2.43 -10.46 23.27
CA GLN A 41 2.72 -10.96 21.93
C GLN A 41 2.73 -9.83 20.86
N GLY A 42 3.92 -9.58 20.29
CA GLY A 42 4.09 -8.68 19.14
C GLY A 42 4.57 -7.26 19.44
N VAL A 43 4.65 -6.84 20.72
CA VAL A 43 5.23 -5.54 21.10
C VAL A 43 6.11 -5.73 22.32
N GLN A 44 7.42 -5.59 22.15
CA GLN A 44 8.40 -5.62 23.24
C GLN A 44 8.89 -4.21 23.56
N GLY A 45 8.71 -3.79 24.80
CA GLY A 45 9.28 -2.58 25.37
C GLY A 45 10.14 -2.93 26.59
N CYS A 46 10.99 -2.00 27.03
CA CYS A 46 11.77 -2.13 28.26
C CYS A 46 11.37 -1.05 29.25
N ALA A 47 11.15 -1.42 30.51
CA ALA A 47 10.88 -0.48 31.61
C ALA A 47 12.01 -0.50 32.63
N PRO A 48 12.30 0.63 33.31
CA PRO A 48 13.29 0.67 34.37
C PRO A 48 12.91 -0.24 35.53
N ILE A 49 13.90 -0.98 36.07
CA ILE A 49 13.70 -1.77 37.28
C ILE A 49 13.57 -0.80 38.47
N PRO A 50 12.44 -0.79 39.21
CA PRO A 50 12.28 0.04 40.39
C PRO A 50 13.34 -0.29 41.42
N GLY A 51 14.17 0.67 41.82
CA GLY A 51 15.21 0.51 42.82
C GLY A 51 16.61 0.16 42.29
N ALA A 52 16.83 0.03 40.98
CA ALA A 52 18.16 -0.08 40.42
C ALA A 52 18.83 1.32 40.35
N SER A 53 19.44 1.74 41.44
CA SER A 53 20.26 2.97 41.50
C SER A 53 21.50 2.80 40.66
N GLY A 54 21.52 3.32 39.44
CA GLY A 54 22.71 3.30 38.58
C GLY A 54 22.46 3.33 37.07
N ALA A 55 21.24 3.24 36.61
CA ALA A 55 20.95 3.39 35.16
C ALA A 55 20.98 4.88 34.79
N SER A 56 22.01 5.30 34.05
CA SER A 56 22.00 6.57 33.33
C SER A 56 20.65 6.70 32.65
N SER A 57 19.95 7.79 32.92
CA SER A 57 18.71 8.17 32.26
C SER A 57 19.02 8.35 30.77
N GLN A 58 19.04 7.24 30.01
CA GLN A 58 18.89 7.33 28.59
C GLN A 58 17.48 7.84 28.36
N GLN A 59 17.42 9.10 28.05
CA GLN A 59 16.21 9.80 27.67
C GLN A 59 15.54 8.96 26.58
N LEU A 60 14.41 8.33 26.91
CA LEU A 60 13.60 7.62 25.93
C LEU A 60 13.41 8.55 24.72
N PRO A 61 13.57 8.05 23.50
CA PRO A 61 13.29 8.87 22.33
C PRO A 61 11.93 9.52 22.51
N ALA A 62 11.87 10.85 22.30
CA ALA A 62 10.63 11.57 22.38
C ALA A 62 9.58 10.85 21.51
N PRO A 63 8.35 10.63 22.00
CA PRO A 63 7.32 10.02 21.18
C PRO A 63 7.18 10.79 19.87
N PRO A 64 6.93 10.10 18.75
CA PRO A 64 6.81 10.77 17.47
C PRO A 64 5.75 11.87 17.56
N PRO A 65 5.99 13.02 16.92
CA PRO A 65 5.09 14.17 17.00
C PRO A 65 3.69 13.75 16.58
N ARG A 66 2.71 14.03 17.43
CA ARG A 66 1.32 13.76 17.11
C ARG A 66 0.90 14.63 15.94
N PRO A 67 0.18 14.09 14.94
CA PRO A 67 -0.35 14.89 13.85
C PRO A 67 -1.23 16.01 14.44
N THR A 68 -0.86 17.26 14.23
CA THR A 68 -1.62 18.43 14.66
C THR A 68 -2.58 18.92 13.58
N GLY A 69 -2.60 18.23 12.43
CA GLY A 69 -3.46 18.55 11.29
C GLY A 69 -4.93 18.25 11.58
N ARG A 70 -5.81 19.10 11.07
CA ARG A 70 -7.24 18.82 10.99
C ARG A 70 -7.52 17.97 9.75
N TRP A 71 -8.20 16.85 9.94
CA TRP A 71 -8.71 16.05 8.83
C TRP A 71 -9.91 16.78 8.20
N HIS A 72 -9.76 17.17 6.94
CA HIS A 72 -10.85 17.69 6.15
C HIS A 72 -11.53 16.55 5.40
N LYS A 73 -12.85 16.53 5.44
CA LYS A 73 -13.64 15.63 4.60
C LYS A 73 -13.58 16.13 3.17
N THR A 74 -13.21 15.25 2.26
CA THR A 74 -13.17 15.57 0.84
C THR A 74 -14.01 14.60 0.03
N TRP A 75 -14.65 15.14 -0.99
CA TRP A 75 -15.50 14.39 -1.91
C TRP A 75 -14.86 14.25 -3.29
N GLY A 76 -15.11 13.13 -3.91
CA GLY A 76 -14.86 12.90 -5.32
C GLY A 76 -16.08 12.30 -6.01
N ALA A 77 -16.13 12.39 -7.32
CA ALA A 77 -17.17 11.76 -8.12
C ALA A 77 -16.63 11.30 -9.47
N MET A 78 -17.29 10.29 -10.04
CA MET A 78 -17.04 9.77 -11.38
C MET A 78 -18.34 9.78 -12.17
N ALA A 79 -18.28 10.34 -13.38
CA ALA A 79 -19.38 10.38 -14.31
C ALA A 79 -18.99 9.73 -15.63
N ILE A 80 -19.94 9.15 -16.35
CA ILE A 80 -19.74 8.56 -17.67
C ILE A 80 -20.91 8.88 -18.59
N GLY A 81 -20.61 9.16 -19.86
CA GLY A 81 -21.55 9.22 -20.96
C GLY A 81 -21.69 7.88 -21.70
N ARG A 82 -22.73 7.69 -22.45
CA ARG A 82 -22.98 6.45 -23.25
C ARG A 82 -21.85 6.15 -24.24
N GLY A 83 -21.16 7.18 -24.73
CA GLY A 83 -20.00 7.04 -25.61
C GLY A 83 -18.73 6.56 -24.92
N GLY A 84 -18.73 6.44 -23.58
CA GLY A 84 -17.54 6.10 -22.78
C GLY A 84 -16.77 7.32 -22.29
N ASP A 85 -17.22 8.53 -22.61
CA ASP A 85 -16.65 9.78 -22.11
C ASP A 85 -16.73 9.81 -20.59
N THR A 86 -15.60 10.04 -19.95
CA THR A 86 -15.51 9.94 -18.50
C THR A 86 -15.07 11.26 -17.89
N GLY A 87 -15.76 11.66 -16.82
CA GLY A 87 -15.38 12.79 -15.98
C GLY A 87 -15.08 12.37 -14.55
N VAL A 88 -14.03 12.89 -13.97
CA VAL A 88 -13.60 12.59 -12.61
C VAL A 88 -13.36 13.87 -11.83
N SER A 89 -13.80 13.90 -10.59
CA SER A 89 -13.46 14.95 -9.64
C SER A 89 -12.89 14.37 -8.37
N LYS A 90 -12.03 15.15 -7.69
CA LYS A 90 -11.43 14.78 -6.41
C LYS A 90 -11.21 16.01 -5.53
N GLY A 91 -11.14 15.82 -4.22
CA GLY A 91 -10.75 16.85 -3.26
C GLY A 91 -11.74 18.01 -3.17
N LYS A 92 -13.03 17.75 -3.36
CA LYS A 92 -14.09 18.76 -3.24
C LYS A 92 -14.67 18.80 -1.83
N ASP A 93 -15.14 19.97 -1.41
CA ASP A 93 -15.66 20.15 -0.06
C ASP A 93 -17.09 19.57 0.11
N SER A 94 -17.77 19.27 -0.97
CA SER A 94 -19.09 18.70 -0.95
C SER A 94 -19.34 17.70 -2.09
N LYS A 95 -20.23 16.73 -1.82
CA LYS A 95 -20.69 15.76 -2.81
C LYS A 95 -21.24 16.45 -4.06
N ARG A 96 -22.10 17.46 -3.86
CA ARG A 96 -22.74 18.20 -4.97
C ARG A 96 -21.71 18.90 -5.87
N GLU A 97 -20.67 19.48 -5.29
CA GLU A 97 -19.60 20.10 -6.05
C GLU A 97 -18.78 19.07 -6.81
N ALA A 98 -18.46 17.94 -6.17
CA ALA A 98 -17.76 16.85 -6.82
C ALA A 98 -18.53 16.32 -8.03
N GLU A 99 -19.83 16.04 -7.87
CA GLU A 99 -20.72 15.59 -8.95
C GLU A 99 -20.79 16.59 -10.09
N LYS A 100 -20.98 17.89 -9.77
CA LYS A 100 -21.02 18.96 -10.78
C LYS A 100 -19.74 19.01 -11.61
N VAL A 101 -18.57 18.93 -10.96
CA VAL A 101 -17.28 18.97 -11.67
C VAL A 101 -17.08 17.71 -12.52
N ALA A 102 -17.45 16.53 -12.01
CA ALA A 102 -17.35 15.29 -12.79
C ALA A 102 -18.25 15.31 -14.03
N LEU A 103 -19.49 15.79 -13.91
CA LEU A 103 -20.40 15.94 -15.05
C LEU A 103 -19.87 16.95 -16.07
N ALA A 104 -19.38 18.11 -15.61
CA ALA A 104 -18.81 19.11 -16.50
C ALA A 104 -17.59 18.58 -17.27
N GLN A 105 -16.72 17.81 -16.60
CA GLN A 105 -15.55 17.20 -17.24
C GLN A 105 -15.95 16.12 -18.25
N CYS A 106 -16.95 15.29 -17.95
CA CYS A 106 -17.50 14.31 -18.89
C CYS A 106 -18.03 15.00 -20.14
N ALA A 107 -18.76 16.11 -19.98
CA ALA A 107 -19.34 16.86 -21.09
C ALA A 107 -18.31 17.60 -21.98
N THR A 108 -17.06 17.81 -21.52
CA THR A 108 -16.02 18.47 -22.33
C THR A 108 -15.67 17.69 -23.61
N TRP A 109 -15.93 16.38 -23.61
CA TRP A 109 -15.70 15.50 -24.77
C TRP A 109 -16.87 15.42 -25.76
N GLY A 110 -17.90 16.23 -25.50
CA GLY A 110 -19.09 16.30 -26.40
C GLY A 110 -20.27 15.41 -25.96
N ALA A 111 -20.14 14.68 -24.85
CA ALA A 111 -21.26 13.90 -24.32
C ALA A 111 -22.28 14.80 -23.64
N ASP A 112 -23.56 14.67 -24.04
CA ASP A 112 -24.73 15.39 -23.49
C ASP A 112 -25.51 14.53 -22.47
N ASP A 113 -25.16 13.26 -22.33
CA ASP A 113 -25.87 12.26 -21.54
C ASP A 113 -25.11 11.76 -20.33
N CYS A 114 -24.12 12.51 -19.88
CA CYS A 114 -23.27 12.18 -18.73
C CYS A 114 -24.09 11.94 -17.45
N LYS A 115 -23.80 10.84 -16.76
CA LYS A 115 -24.41 10.47 -15.48
C LYS A 115 -23.35 10.20 -14.42
N VAL A 116 -23.61 10.64 -13.19
CA VAL A 116 -22.77 10.28 -12.04
C VAL A 116 -23.02 8.83 -11.70
N MET A 117 -21.96 8.04 -11.74
CA MET A 117 -21.99 6.61 -11.40
C MET A 117 -21.50 6.32 -10.00
N LEU A 118 -20.56 7.12 -9.50
CA LEU A 118 -20.02 6.97 -8.15
C LEU A 118 -19.71 8.36 -7.57
N ALA A 119 -20.14 8.59 -6.32
CA ALA A 119 -19.63 9.66 -5.48
C ALA A 119 -19.05 9.05 -4.20
N TYR A 120 -17.91 9.54 -3.76
CA TYR A 120 -17.15 8.95 -2.65
C TYR A 120 -16.56 10.03 -1.75
N GLU A 121 -16.40 9.68 -0.46
CA GLU A 121 -15.86 10.56 0.57
C GLU A 121 -14.63 9.91 1.21
N ASN A 122 -13.50 10.64 1.26
CA ASN A 122 -12.26 10.22 1.95
C ASN A 122 -11.79 8.79 1.61
N GLN A 123 -11.97 8.35 0.37
CA GLN A 123 -11.53 7.03 -0.08
C GLN A 123 -11.00 7.09 -1.52
N CYS A 124 -10.44 6.00 -1.99
CA CYS A 124 -10.06 5.81 -3.37
C CYS A 124 -11.25 5.35 -4.20
N ALA A 125 -11.22 5.61 -5.50
CA ALA A 125 -12.21 5.11 -6.44
C ALA A 125 -11.53 4.57 -7.69
N ALA A 126 -12.15 3.58 -8.33
CA ALA A 126 -11.68 2.98 -9.57
C ALA A 126 -12.85 2.73 -10.54
N ILE A 127 -12.52 2.74 -11.81
CA ILE A 127 -13.41 2.32 -12.91
C ILE A 127 -12.74 1.16 -13.64
N ALA A 128 -13.49 0.13 -13.94
CA ALA A 128 -13.10 -0.94 -14.85
C ALA A 128 -13.98 -0.85 -16.11
N THR A 129 -13.33 -0.72 -17.26
CA THR A 129 -14.03 -0.64 -18.56
C THR A 129 -13.72 -1.91 -19.35
N PRO A 130 -14.74 -2.64 -19.81
CA PRO A 130 -14.55 -3.83 -20.64
C PRO A 130 -13.99 -3.46 -22.01
N LYS A 131 -13.27 -4.37 -22.64
CA LYS A 131 -12.77 -4.20 -24.01
C LYS A 131 -13.88 -4.29 -25.05
N ALA A 132 -14.94 -5.04 -24.74
CA ALA A 132 -16.09 -5.17 -25.63
C ALA A 132 -17.12 -4.06 -25.33
N SER A 133 -17.64 -3.43 -26.34
CA SER A 133 -18.52 -2.25 -26.26
C SER A 133 -19.96 -2.53 -25.80
N ASN A 134 -20.31 -3.78 -25.56
CA ASN A 134 -21.68 -4.19 -25.18
C ASN A 134 -21.88 -4.42 -23.67
N THR A 135 -20.84 -4.32 -22.89
CA THR A 135 -20.88 -4.44 -21.42
C THR A 135 -20.58 -3.10 -20.77
N GLY A 136 -21.28 -2.77 -19.71
CA GLY A 136 -21.14 -1.51 -19.00
C GLY A 136 -19.83 -1.40 -18.22
N SER A 137 -19.39 -0.18 -17.93
CA SER A 137 -18.27 0.07 -17.03
C SER A 137 -18.69 -0.15 -15.57
N SER A 138 -17.81 -0.72 -14.77
CA SER A 138 -18.01 -0.95 -13.34
C SER A 138 -17.24 0.07 -12.50
N PHE A 139 -17.87 0.57 -11.45
CA PHE A 139 -17.33 1.60 -10.56
C PHE A 139 -17.28 1.09 -9.14
N ALA A 140 -16.17 1.33 -8.44
CA ALA A 140 -16.06 0.95 -7.05
C ALA A 140 -15.23 1.95 -6.22
N GLY A 141 -15.62 2.12 -4.96
CA GLY A 141 -14.83 2.82 -3.94
C GLY A 141 -14.14 1.84 -3.01
N GLY A 142 -13.08 2.28 -2.35
CA GLY A 142 -12.35 1.48 -1.38
C GLY A 142 -11.32 2.29 -0.58
N PRO A 143 -10.85 1.74 0.55
CA PRO A 143 -9.87 2.42 1.40
C PRO A 143 -8.51 2.61 0.72
N THR A 144 -8.19 1.80 -0.27
CA THR A 144 -6.97 1.89 -1.07
C THR A 144 -7.29 1.80 -2.56
N VAL A 145 -6.38 2.27 -3.41
CA VAL A 145 -6.48 2.14 -4.87
C VAL A 145 -6.62 0.67 -5.27
N GLN A 146 -5.83 -0.21 -4.66
CA GLN A 146 -5.87 -1.65 -4.94
C GLN A 146 -7.25 -2.24 -4.64
N SER A 147 -7.79 -1.97 -3.43
CA SER A 147 -9.12 -2.46 -3.03
C SER A 147 -10.24 -1.96 -3.96
N ALA A 148 -10.20 -0.68 -4.35
CA ALA A 148 -11.17 -0.12 -5.30
C ALA A 148 -11.05 -0.79 -6.68
N SER A 149 -9.82 -0.97 -7.18
CA SER A 149 -9.56 -1.60 -8.48
C SER A 149 -10.00 -3.05 -8.51
N ASP A 150 -9.65 -3.83 -7.49
CA ASP A 150 -10.05 -5.24 -7.40
C ASP A 150 -11.57 -5.40 -7.38
N THR A 151 -12.27 -4.51 -6.66
CA THR A 151 -13.73 -4.51 -6.61
C THR A 151 -14.34 -4.15 -7.96
N ALA A 152 -13.84 -3.10 -8.62
CA ALA A 152 -14.31 -2.70 -9.94
C ALA A 152 -14.08 -3.82 -10.98
N MET A 153 -12.91 -4.43 -10.98
CA MET A 153 -12.57 -5.53 -11.89
C MET A 153 -13.45 -6.76 -11.66
N LYS A 154 -13.66 -7.17 -10.39
CA LYS A 154 -14.55 -8.30 -10.07
C LYS A 154 -15.98 -8.07 -10.51
N SER A 155 -16.47 -6.84 -10.43
CA SER A 155 -17.81 -6.51 -10.89
C SER A 155 -17.91 -6.51 -12.42
N CYS A 156 -16.87 -6.01 -13.09
CA CYS A 156 -16.77 -6.00 -14.55
C CYS A 156 -16.70 -7.41 -15.18
N THR A 157 -16.16 -8.41 -14.45
CA THR A 157 -16.03 -9.80 -14.97
C THR A 157 -17.25 -10.68 -14.68
N LYS A 158 -18.21 -10.21 -13.91
CA LYS A 158 -19.43 -10.99 -13.56
C LYS A 158 -20.60 -10.79 -14.53
N GLU A 159 -20.50 -9.81 -15.42
CA GLU A 159 -21.46 -9.54 -16.48
C GLU A 159 -20.99 -10.18 -17.80
#